data_ca7df580e9d4924a285dee244fb142d2
#
_entry.id   ca7df580e9d4924a285dee244fb142d2
#
_cell.length_a   1.000
_cell.length_b   1.000
_cell.length_c   1.000
_cell.angle_alpha   90.00
_cell.angle_beta   90.00
_cell.angle_gamma   90.00
#
_symmetry.space_group_name_H-M   'P 1'
#
loop_
_entity.id
_entity.type
_entity.pdbx_description
1 polymer ?
#
loop_
_entity_poly.entity_id
_entity_poly.type
_entity_poly.pdbx_seq_one_letter_code
_entity_poly.pdbx_strand_id
1 'polypeptide(L)'
;MLFRSVPIVDAETGEISRAQIFVAVLGASNYTFACATATQSQADWLGALGRALRFIGGVPELIVPDNTRSMVGEPDRYEPQLQRTTAEFAQHYGVAILPARPYKPQDKSKVEVGVQIVQRWILARLRHRRFFSLAELDVAVAELLEDLNARSFQRLPGNRRSAFETLDQPALRALPATPFQFAQWKKAKPNIDYHVEFDGHYYSVPHALVGQVLELRVTPSSIECFAGGRRVAVHARSHRRGAFSTLTEHMPASHQAHRQWSPSKLIAWGATVGPHTERLVAFQLERMPHPEQGYRACLGLMRLARQYGNARLEAAATRAVALGAMRYKNLASMLKTGLDRAPLPASAPQQAELALPDAHANLRGAHYYH
;
A
#
# COMPACT_ATOMS: atom_id res chain seq x y z
N MET A 1 -25.21 -22.89 10.02
CA MET A 1 -24.04 -23.01 10.92
C MET A 1 -24.28 -22.19 12.18
N LEU A 2 -24.47 -22.82 13.33
CA LEU A 2 -24.55 -22.13 14.60
C LEU A 2 -23.13 -22.02 15.17
N PHE A 3 -22.44 -20.94 14.80
CA PHE A 3 -21.16 -20.60 15.44
C PHE A 3 -21.44 -20.28 16.92
N ARG A 4 -20.96 -21.09 17.82
CA ARG A 4 -20.89 -20.70 19.24
C ARG A 4 -19.62 -19.90 19.45
N SER A 5 -19.78 -18.65 19.86
CA SER A 5 -18.66 -17.80 20.21
C SER A 5 -18.19 -18.12 21.63
N VAL A 6 -16.87 -18.09 21.83
CA VAL A 6 -16.20 -18.20 23.12
C VAL A 6 -15.78 -16.80 23.56
N PRO A 7 -16.11 -16.36 24.78
CA PRO A 7 -15.67 -15.05 25.26
C PRO A 7 -14.16 -15.05 25.54
N ILE A 8 -13.49 -13.97 25.10
CA ILE A 8 -12.12 -13.64 25.43
C ILE A 8 -12.14 -12.32 26.16
N VAL A 9 -11.51 -12.24 27.31
CA VAL A 9 -11.41 -11.06 28.16
C VAL A 9 -10.06 -10.40 27.90
N ASP A 10 -10.06 -9.14 27.53
CA ASP A 10 -8.83 -8.36 27.47
C ASP A 10 -8.28 -8.16 28.88
N ALA A 11 -7.03 -8.53 29.12
CA ALA A 11 -6.43 -8.52 30.44
C ALA A 11 -6.19 -7.10 30.99
N GLU A 12 -6.06 -6.10 30.13
CA GLU A 12 -5.79 -4.71 30.50
C GLU A 12 -7.08 -3.89 30.67
N THR A 13 -8.02 -4.08 29.75
CA THR A 13 -9.25 -3.25 29.68
C THR A 13 -10.47 -3.92 30.29
N GLY A 14 -10.44 -5.27 30.48
CA GLY A 14 -11.60 -6.06 30.89
C GLY A 14 -12.69 -6.20 29.81
N GLU A 15 -12.45 -5.68 28.60
CA GLU A 15 -13.41 -5.76 27.50
C GLU A 15 -13.58 -7.21 27.04
N ILE A 16 -14.83 -7.60 26.76
CA ILE A 16 -15.16 -8.96 26.31
C ILE A 16 -15.39 -8.97 24.81
N SER A 17 -14.47 -9.61 24.07
CA SER A 17 -14.66 -9.97 22.67
C SER A 17 -15.17 -11.40 22.52
N ARG A 18 -15.71 -11.75 21.35
CA ARG A 18 -16.22 -13.10 21.09
C ARG A 18 -15.50 -13.75 19.93
N ALA A 19 -14.61 -14.70 20.22
CA ALA A 19 -13.96 -15.53 19.23
C ALA A 19 -14.96 -16.49 18.56
N GLN A 20 -14.75 -16.77 17.30
CA GLN A 20 -15.51 -17.73 16.51
C GLN A 20 -14.72 -19.03 16.39
N ILE A 21 -15.40 -20.17 16.27
CA ILE A 21 -14.73 -21.47 16.07
C ILE A 21 -14.96 -21.94 14.65
N PHE A 22 -13.86 -22.04 13.90
CA PHE A 22 -13.85 -22.66 12.59
C PHE A 22 -13.76 -24.18 12.75
N VAL A 23 -14.52 -24.93 11.94
CA VAL A 23 -14.53 -26.41 11.93
C VAL A 23 -14.42 -26.90 10.50
N ALA A 24 -13.50 -27.82 10.25
CA ALA A 24 -13.40 -28.59 9.00
C ALA A 24 -13.40 -30.11 9.31
N VAL A 25 -14.06 -30.89 8.47
CA VAL A 25 -14.20 -32.33 8.65
C VAL A 25 -13.97 -33.03 7.33
N LEU A 26 -13.11 -34.05 7.31
CA LEU A 26 -12.87 -34.89 6.14
C LEU A 26 -14.03 -35.85 5.90
N GLY A 27 -14.26 -36.12 4.62
CA GLY A 27 -15.48 -36.82 4.19
C GLY A 27 -15.51 -38.32 4.52
N ALA A 28 -14.40 -39.03 4.47
CA ALA A 28 -14.35 -40.47 4.70
C ALA A 28 -14.10 -40.80 6.19
N SER A 29 -13.05 -40.30 6.77
CA SER A 29 -12.61 -40.58 8.15
C SER A 29 -13.38 -39.85 9.23
N ASN A 30 -14.07 -38.76 8.90
CA ASN A 30 -14.54 -37.76 9.86
C ASN A 30 -13.40 -37.13 10.70
N TYR A 31 -12.16 -37.16 10.21
CA TYR A 31 -11.05 -36.49 10.87
C TYR A 31 -11.34 -35.00 10.92
N THR A 32 -11.27 -34.44 12.11
CA THR A 32 -11.79 -33.11 12.40
C THR A 32 -10.65 -32.15 12.69
N PHE A 33 -10.73 -30.96 12.15
CA PHE A 33 -9.93 -29.80 12.51
C PHE A 33 -10.84 -28.72 13.10
N ALA A 34 -10.37 -28.06 14.15
CA ALA A 34 -11.02 -26.89 14.72
C ALA A 34 -9.99 -25.87 15.17
N CYS A 35 -10.29 -24.59 15.02
CA CYS A 35 -9.45 -23.51 15.52
C CYS A 35 -10.28 -22.28 15.85
N ALA A 36 -9.71 -21.39 16.68
CA ALA A 36 -10.31 -20.11 17.01
C ALA A 36 -9.96 -19.06 15.94
N THR A 37 -10.93 -18.20 15.61
CA THR A 37 -10.77 -17.01 14.76
C THR A 37 -11.37 -15.79 15.44
N ALA A 38 -10.83 -14.60 15.16
CA ALA A 38 -11.33 -13.37 15.76
C ALA A 38 -12.74 -13.03 15.26
N THR A 39 -12.96 -13.19 13.96
CA THR A 39 -14.23 -12.84 13.29
C THR A 39 -14.65 -13.94 12.30
N GLN A 40 -15.77 -13.70 11.62
CA GLN A 40 -16.22 -14.53 10.48
C GLN A 40 -15.86 -13.88 9.13
N SER A 41 -14.87 -12.99 9.12
CA SER A 41 -14.44 -12.35 7.89
C SER A 41 -13.87 -13.36 6.88
N GLN A 42 -13.86 -12.99 5.61
CA GLN A 42 -13.25 -13.81 4.57
C GLN A 42 -11.76 -14.10 4.85
N ALA A 43 -11.05 -13.12 5.42
CA ALA A 43 -9.64 -13.27 5.80
C ALA A 43 -9.45 -14.33 6.86
N ASP A 44 -10.25 -14.31 7.94
CA ASP A 44 -10.21 -15.28 9.02
C ASP A 44 -10.60 -16.68 8.54
N TRP A 45 -11.62 -16.75 7.68
CA TRP A 45 -12.07 -18.02 7.13
C TRP A 45 -11.00 -18.66 6.23
N LEU A 46 -10.43 -17.92 5.27
CA LEU A 46 -9.36 -18.43 4.40
C LEU A 46 -8.08 -18.76 5.19
N GLY A 47 -7.77 -17.95 6.21
CA GLY A 47 -6.68 -18.22 7.13
C GLY A 47 -6.87 -19.54 7.90
N ALA A 48 -8.07 -19.76 8.46
CA ALA A 48 -8.43 -20.98 9.16
C ALA A 48 -8.42 -22.22 8.23
N LEU A 49 -8.92 -22.05 7.00
CA LEU A 49 -8.87 -23.10 5.99
C LEU A 49 -7.43 -23.47 5.61
N GLY A 50 -6.55 -22.50 5.43
CA GLY A 50 -5.13 -22.75 5.20
C GLY A 50 -4.45 -23.47 6.38
N ARG A 51 -4.89 -23.19 7.62
CA ARG A 51 -4.46 -23.92 8.83
C ARG A 51 -4.98 -25.37 8.81
N ALA A 52 -6.23 -25.58 8.40
CA ALA A 52 -6.80 -26.93 8.25
C ALA A 52 -6.01 -27.78 7.24
N LEU A 53 -5.68 -27.21 6.06
CA LEU A 53 -4.87 -27.91 5.06
C LEU A 53 -3.50 -28.30 5.60
N ARG A 54 -2.84 -27.43 6.36
CA ARG A 54 -1.56 -27.76 7.02
C ARG A 54 -1.71 -28.82 8.09
N PHE A 55 -2.78 -28.78 8.87
CA PHE A 55 -3.05 -29.77 9.91
C PHE A 55 -3.24 -31.18 9.34
N ILE A 56 -3.99 -31.32 8.22
CA ILE A 56 -4.15 -32.60 7.55
C ILE A 56 -2.94 -33.01 6.68
N GLY A 57 -1.99 -32.09 6.49
CA GLY A 57 -0.75 -32.37 5.73
C GLY A 57 -0.93 -32.46 4.22
N GLY A 58 -2.04 -32.01 3.65
CA GLY A 58 -2.30 -32.08 2.22
C GLY A 58 -3.54 -31.31 1.76
N VAL A 59 -3.83 -31.41 0.48
CA VAL A 59 -4.94 -30.73 -0.17
C VAL A 59 -5.97 -31.73 -0.68
N PRO A 60 -7.23 -31.68 -0.21
CA PRO A 60 -8.30 -32.52 -0.74
C PRO A 60 -8.67 -32.07 -2.17
N GLU A 61 -9.32 -32.93 -2.93
CA GLU A 61 -9.80 -32.61 -4.27
C GLU A 61 -10.90 -31.55 -4.26
N LEU A 62 -11.81 -31.63 -3.25
CA LEU A 62 -12.99 -30.79 -3.14
C LEU A 62 -13.17 -30.26 -1.71
N ILE A 63 -13.49 -28.97 -1.60
CA ILE A 63 -13.93 -28.33 -0.36
C ILE A 63 -15.38 -27.86 -0.54
N VAL A 64 -16.25 -28.28 0.36
CA VAL A 64 -17.67 -27.88 0.39
C VAL A 64 -17.91 -26.96 1.60
N PRO A 65 -17.80 -25.66 1.44
CA PRO A 65 -18.08 -24.71 2.52
C PRO A 65 -19.59 -24.57 2.74
N ASP A 66 -19.97 -24.21 3.96
CA ASP A 66 -21.29 -23.68 4.19
C ASP A 66 -21.42 -22.30 3.51
N ASN A 67 -22.56 -22.04 2.86
CA ASN A 67 -22.84 -20.80 2.14
C ASN A 67 -22.80 -19.60 3.10
N THR A 68 -21.61 -19.13 3.42
CA THR A 68 -21.43 -17.91 4.17
C THR A 68 -21.36 -16.74 3.17
N ARG A 69 -22.05 -15.65 3.48
CA ARG A 69 -22.05 -14.41 2.66
C ARG A 69 -20.64 -13.87 2.40
N SER A 70 -19.67 -14.26 3.23
CA SER A 70 -18.27 -13.88 3.09
C SER A 70 -17.55 -14.58 1.92
N MET A 71 -18.12 -15.62 1.32
CA MET A 71 -17.47 -16.41 0.26
C MET A 71 -18.13 -16.29 -1.10
N VAL A 72 -19.42 -15.96 -1.13
CA VAL A 72 -20.22 -15.83 -2.34
C VAL A 72 -20.40 -14.35 -2.65
N GLY A 73 -19.95 -13.89 -3.82
CA GLY A 73 -20.05 -12.48 -4.24
C GLY A 73 -21.50 -12.07 -4.48
N GLU A 74 -22.19 -12.78 -5.34
CA GLU A 74 -23.63 -12.66 -5.57
C GLU A 74 -24.26 -14.05 -5.40
N PRO A 75 -25.34 -14.17 -4.60
CA PRO A 75 -26.04 -15.43 -4.43
C PRO A 75 -26.88 -15.72 -5.68
N ASP A 76 -26.30 -16.41 -6.65
CA ASP A 76 -27.04 -17.01 -7.73
C ASP A 76 -27.56 -18.39 -7.27
N ARG A 77 -28.80 -18.70 -7.61
CA ARG A 77 -29.47 -19.97 -7.26
C ARG A 77 -28.88 -21.18 -8.00
N TYR A 78 -28.27 -20.95 -9.18
CA TYR A 78 -27.79 -21.99 -10.08
C TYR A 78 -26.26 -22.05 -10.16
N GLU A 79 -25.57 -20.88 -10.11
CA GLU A 79 -24.12 -20.79 -10.17
C GLU A 79 -23.59 -19.71 -9.18
N PRO A 80 -23.40 -20.06 -7.90
CA PRO A 80 -22.87 -19.12 -6.94
C PRO A 80 -21.42 -18.74 -7.32
N GLN A 81 -21.18 -17.50 -7.71
CA GLN A 81 -19.86 -17.01 -8.05
C GLN A 81 -19.03 -16.84 -6.79
N LEU A 82 -17.87 -17.47 -6.75
CA LEU A 82 -16.90 -17.28 -5.68
C LEU A 82 -16.34 -15.84 -5.72
N GLN A 83 -16.19 -15.23 -4.56
CA GLN A 83 -15.45 -13.98 -4.48
C GLN A 83 -14.01 -14.19 -4.99
N ARG A 84 -13.44 -13.18 -5.65
CA ARG A 84 -12.12 -13.21 -6.29
C ARG A 84 -11.02 -13.80 -5.40
N THR A 85 -10.95 -13.39 -4.14
CA THR A 85 -9.93 -13.88 -3.19
C THR A 85 -10.12 -15.36 -2.86
N THR A 86 -11.37 -15.86 -2.81
CA THR A 86 -11.67 -17.29 -2.63
C THR A 86 -11.24 -18.10 -3.88
N ALA A 87 -11.45 -17.54 -5.08
CA ALA A 87 -10.96 -18.16 -6.31
C ALA A 87 -9.44 -18.21 -6.39
N GLU A 88 -8.75 -17.13 -5.96
CA GLU A 88 -7.28 -17.11 -5.83
C GLU A 88 -6.77 -18.16 -4.84
N PHE A 89 -7.45 -18.35 -3.70
CA PHE A 89 -7.14 -19.41 -2.75
C PHE A 89 -7.30 -20.79 -3.38
N ALA A 90 -8.41 -21.04 -4.07
CA ALA A 90 -8.67 -22.30 -4.76
C ALA A 90 -7.60 -22.60 -5.82
N GLN A 91 -7.22 -21.61 -6.60
CA GLN A 91 -6.16 -21.71 -7.60
C GLN A 91 -4.78 -21.99 -6.97
N HIS A 92 -4.44 -21.30 -5.87
CA HIS A 92 -3.17 -21.45 -5.18
C HIS A 92 -2.96 -22.86 -4.64
N TYR A 93 -3.99 -23.46 -4.04
CA TYR A 93 -3.94 -24.84 -3.56
C TYR A 93 -4.32 -25.87 -4.63
N GLY A 94 -4.81 -25.43 -5.77
CA GLY A 94 -5.32 -26.30 -6.83
C GLY A 94 -6.55 -27.10 -6.40
N VAL A 95 -7.39 -26.60 -5.52
CA VAL A 95 -8.55 -27.28 -4.94
C VAL A 95 -9.84 -26.73 -5.55
N ALA A 96 -10.83 -27.59 -5.80
CA ALA A 96 -12.17 -27.16 -6.16
C ALA A 96 -12.93 -26.71 -4.88
N ILE A 97 -13.51 -25.51 -4.92
CA ILE A 97 -14.39 -25.01 -3.85
C ILE A 97 -15.81 -24.94 -4.42
N LEU A 98 -16.68 -25.80 -3.95
CA LEU A 98 -18.08 -25.85 -4.37
C LEU A 98 -18.98 -25.49 -3.20
N PRO A 99 -19.59 -24.30 -3.18
CA PRO A 99 -20.55 -23.93 -2.15
C PRO A 99 -21.71 -24.93 -2.11
N ALA A 100 -22.12 -25.29 -0.90
CA ALA A 100 -23.26 -26.19 -0.72
C ALA A 100 -24.53 -25.60 -1.34
N ARG A 101 -25.32 -26.42 -2.00
CA ARG A 101 -26.56 -25.98 -2.67
C ARG A 101 -27.55 -25.43 -1.65
N PRO A 102 -28.21 -24.30 -1.95
CA PRO A 102 -29.28 -23.80 -1.12
C PRO A 102 -30.40 -24.87 -0.98
N TYR A 103 -30.96 -24.99 0.21
CA TYR A 103 -32.05 -25.92 0.52
C TYR A 103 -31.81 -27.42 0.34
N LYS A 104 -30.54 -27.88 0.25
CA LYS A 104 -30.17 -29.30 0.29
C LYS A 104 -29.39 -29.64 1.56
N PRO A 105 -30.05 -30.00 2.68
CA PRO A 105 -29.37 -30.30 3.96
C PRO A 105 -28.39 -31.45 3.88
N GLN A 106 -28.64 -32.39 2.97
CA GLN A 106 -27.76 -33.57 2.80
C GLN A 106 -26.32 -33.23 2.39
N ASP A 107 -26.12 -32.14 1.65
CA ASP A 107 -24.78 -31.69 1.27
C ASP A 107 -23.93 -31.24 2.47
N LYS A 108 -24.59 -30.93 3.60
CA LYS A 108 -23.99 -30.37 4.82
C LYS A 108 -23.98 -31.34 6.01
N SER A 109 -24.62 -32.47 5.90
CA SER A 109 -24.90 -33.35 7.07
C SER A 109 -23.63 -33.70 7.86
N LYS A 110 -22.49 -33.98 7.18
CA LYS A 110 -21.23 -34.32 7.85
C LYS A 110 -20.62 -33.13 8.58
N VAL A 111 -20.66 -31.92 8.00
CA VAL A 111 -20.16 -30.70 8.65
C VAL A 111 -21.01 -30.33 9.84
N GLU A 112 -22.34 -30.45 9.74
CA GLU A 112 -23.27 -30.19 10.86
C GLU A 112 -23.03 -31.15 12.02
N VAL A 113 -22.85 -32.44 11.74
CA VAL A 113 -22.48 -33.44 12.75
C VAL A 113 -21.11 -33.12 13.35
N GLY A 114 -20.12 -32.76 12.54
CA GLY A 114 -18.79 -32.35 13.02
C GLY A 114 -18.85 -31.15 13.93
N VAL A 115 -19.61 -30.11 13.59
CA VAL A 115 -19.84 -28.94 14.45
C VAL A 115 -20.49 -29.33 15.78
N GLN A 116 -21.51 -30.19 15.76
CA GLN A 116 -22.14 -30.68 16.99
C GLN A 116 -21.15 -31.47 17.86
N ILE A 117 -20.29 -32.27 17.26
CA ILE A 117 -19.24 -33.04 17.97
C ILE A 117 -18.25 -32.06 18.62
N VAL A 118 -17.74 -31.07 17.90
CA VAL A 118 -16.84 -30.04 18.44
C VAL A 118 -17.52 -29.26 19.58
N GLN A 119 -18.80 -28.93 19.44
CA GLN A 119 -19.55 -28.27 20.49
C GLN A 119 -19.62 -29.12 21.78
N ARG A 120 -19.95 -30.40 21.66
CA ARG A 120 -20.12 -31.31 22.79
C ARG A 120 -18.78 -31.69 23.45
N TRP A 121 -17.74 -31.92 22.65
CA TRP A 121 -16.48 -32.48 23.15
C TRP A 121 -15.39 -31.46 23.40
N ILE A 122 -15.39 -30.34 22.72
CA ILE A 122 -14.40 -29.30 22.87
C ILE A 122 -15.03 -28.13 23.65
N LEU A 123 -16.04 -27.46 23.09
CA LEU A 123 -16.55 -26.22 23.68
C LEU A 123 -17.26 -26.46 25.02
N ALA A 124 -17.95 -27.58 25.20
CA ALA A 124 -18.58 -27.90 26.49
C ALA A 124 -17.55 -28.09 27.61
N ARG A 125 -16.37 -28.61 27.34
CA ARG A 125 -15.28 -28.74 28.29
C ARG A 125 -14.63 -27.39 28.61
N LEU A 126 -14.61 -26.46 27.65
CA LEU A 126 -14.04 -25.12 27.80
C LEU A 126 -14.99 -24.10 28.43
N ARG A 127 -16.27 -24.43 28.65
CA ARG A 127 -17.32 -23.49 29.09
C ARG A 127 -17.05 -22.76 30.40
N HIS A 128 -16.21 -23.32 31.29
CA HIS A 128 -15.87 -22.72 32.56
C HIS A 128 -14.44 -22.13 32.62
N ARG A 129 -13.67 -22.27 31.52
CA ARG A 129 -12.36 -21.61 31.37
C ARG A 129 -12.55 -20.17 30.92
N ARG A 130 -11.71 -19.29 31.48
CA ARG A 130 -11.56 -17.90 30.99
C ARG A 130 -10.33 -17.84 30.12
N PHE A 131 -10.43 -17.10 29.02
CA PHE A 131 -9.34 -16.91 28.07
C PHE A 131 -9.05 -15.43 27.94
N PHE A 132 -7.76 -15.08 27.93
CA PHE A 132 -7.28 -13.70 27.81
C PHE A 132 -6.68 -13.41 26.44
N SER A 133 -6.54 -14.40 25.58
CA SER A 133 -6.11 -14.24 24.20
C SER A 133 -6.70 -15.29 23.27
N LEU A 134 -6.74 -14.96 21.97
CA LEU A 134 -7.13 -15.90 20.92
C LEU A 134 -6.15 -17.10 20.87
N ALA A 135 -4.87 -16.85 21.09
CA ALA A 135 -3.83 -17.87 21.10
C ALA A 135 -4.01 -18.89 22.24
N GLU A 136 -4.36 -18.42 23.44
CA GLU A 136 -4.65 -19.29 24.57
C GLU A 136 -5.86 -20.20 24.32
N LEU A 137 -6.92 -19.63 23.75
CA LEU A 137 -8.09 -20.42 23.34
C LEU A 137 -7.72 -21.45 22.26
N ASP A 138 -6.90 -21.06 21.31
CA ASP A 138 -6.49 -21.92 20.19
C ASP A 138 -5.67 -23.13 20.66
N VAL A 139 -4.76 -22.93 21.61
CA VAL A 139 -4.01 -24.02 22.26
C VAL A 139 -4.95 -25.00 22.98
N ALA A 140 -5.90 -24.47 23.76
CA ALA A 140 -6.87 -25.30 24.47
C ALA A 140 -7.81 -26.08 23.51
N VAL A 141 -8.16 -25.49 22.38
CA VAL A 141 -8.93 -26.19 21.33
C VAL A 141 -8.09 -27.28 20.69
N ALA A 142 -6.80 -27.02 20.41
CA ALA A 142 -5.91 -28.01 19.78
C ALA A 142 -5.67 -29.24 20.66
N GLU A 143 -5.47 -29.06 21.99
CA GLU A 143 -5.34 -30.15 22.96
C GLU A 143 -6.56 -31.07 22.94
N LEU A 144 -7.77 -30.49 23.01
CA LEU A 144 -9.02 -31.25 23.01
C LEU A 144 -9.33 -31.86 21.64
N LEU A 145 -8.83 -31.29 20.57
CA LEU A 145 -8.95 -31.80 19.20
C LEU A 145 -8.14 -33.08 19.01
N GLU A 146 -6.94 -33.15 19.56
CA GLU A 146 -6.12 -34.36 19.59
C GLU A 146 -6.86 -35.50 20.30
N ASP A 147 -7.41 -35.24 21.48
CA ASP A 147 -8.24 -36.20 22.26
C ASP A 147 -9.46 -36.67 21.43
N LEU A 148 -10.16 -35.74 20.75
CA LEU A 148 -11.30 -36.04 19.91
C LEU A 148 -10.94 -36.97 18.73
N ASN A 149 -9.83 -36.71 18.06
CA ASN A 149 -9.41 -37.49 16.89
C ASN A 149 -8.82 -38.86 17.27
N ALA A 150 -8.25 -38.99 18.46
CA ALA A 150 -7.74 -40.26 19.01
C ALA A 150 -8.83 -41.14 19.64
N ARG A 151 -10.02 -40.59 19.88
CA ARG A 151 -11.12 -41.31 20.53
C ARG A 151 -11.68 -42.41 19.65
N SER A 152 -11.82 -43.63 20.22
CA SER A 152 -12.41 -44.79 19.54
C SER A 152 -13.84 -44.52 19.08
N PHE A 153 -14.20 -45.02 17.92
CA PHE A 153 -15.57 -45.04 17.44
C PHE A 153 -16.45 -45.93 18.31
N GLN A 154 -17.74 -45.61 18.43
CA GLN A 154 -18.68 -46.41 19.21
C GLN A 154 -19.14 -47.68 18.46
N ARG A 155 -19.21 -47.65 17.12
CA ARG A 155 -19.80 -48.70 16.28
C ARG A 155 -18.85 -49.24 15.22
N LEU A 156 -17.68 -48.67 15.08
CA LEU A 156 -16.68 -49.08 14.09
C LEU A 156 -15.34 -49.32 14.79
N PRO A 157 -14.47 -50.20 14.29
CA PRO A 157 -13.13 -50.34 14.82
C PRO A 157 -12.29 -49.09 14.52
N GLY A 158 -11.32 -48.80 15.41
CA GLY A 158 -10.39 -47.69 15.25
C GLY A 158 -10.96 -46.34 15.73
N ASN A 159 -10.34 -45.29 15.26
CA ASN A 159 -10.64 -43.91 15.60
C ASN A 159 -10.52 -42.99 14.37
N ARG A 160 -10.79 -41.68 14.49
CA ARG A 160 -10.72 -40.77 13.37
C ARG A 160 -9.33 -40.66 12.76
N ARG A 161 -8.27 -40.72 13.60
CA ARG A 161 -6.90 -40.65 13.13
C ARG A 161 -6.53 -41.88 12.32
N SER A 162 -6.82 -43.08 12.82
CA SER A 162 -6.53 -44.35 12.06
C SER A 162 -7.33 -44.44 10.76
N ALA A 163 -8.58 -43.97 10.78
CA ALA A 163 -9.39 -43.86 9.57
C ALA A 163 -8.83 -42.83 8.56
N PHE A 164 -8.33 -41.70 9.07
CA PHE A 164 -7.67 -40.69 8.24
C PHE A 164 -6.43 -41.25 7.54
N GLU A 165 -5.54 -41.90 8.28
CA GLU A 165 -4.30 -42.48 7.77
C GLU A 165 -4.56 -43.54 6.68
N THR A 166 -5.68 -44.23 6.81
CA THR A 166 -6.03 -45.32 5.88
C THR A 166 -6.84 -44.87 4.67
N LEU A 167 -7.77 -43.89 4.86
CA LEU A 167 -8.77 -43.54 3.85
C LEU A 167 -8.50 -42.22 3.15
N ASP A 168 -8.25 -41.13 3.93
CA ASP A 168 -8.16 -39.79 3.37
C ASP A 168 -6.71 -39.40 3.02
N GLN A 169 -5.74 -39.71 3.88
CA GLN A 169 -4.35 -39.29 3.70
C GLN A 169 -3.75 -39.71 2.37
N PRO A 170 -3.95 -40.97 1.87
CA PRO A 170 -3.42 -41.38 0.57
C PRO A 170 -4.02 -40.64 -0.61
N ALA A 171 -5.21 -40.08 -0.47
CA ALA A 171 -5.91 -39.31 -1.51
C ALA A 171 -5.57 -37.80 -1.50
N LEU A 172 -4.84 -37.32 -0.50
CA LEU A 172 -4.46 -35.92 -0.43
C LEU A 172 -3.31 -35.60 -1.40
N ARG A 173 -3.38 -34.44 -2.04
CA ARG A 173 -2.29 -33.89 -2.84
C ARG A 173 -1.32 -33.12 -1.96
N ALA A 174 -0.07 -32.97 -2.42
CA ALA A 174 0.95 -32.22 -1.72
C ALA A 174 0.55 -30.74 -1.54
N LEU A 175 0.92 -30.18 -0.39
CA LEU A 175 0.79 -28.74 -0.14
C LEU A 175 1.74 -27.94 -1.04
N PRO A 176 1.34 -26.73 -1.50
CA PRO A 176 2.27 -25.82 -2.14
C PRO A 176 3.40 -25.41 -1.17
N ALA A 177 4.58 -25.07 -1.72
CA ALA A 177 5.76 -24.70 -0.94
C ALA A 177 5.55 -23.45 -0.06
N THR A 178 4.69 -22.54 -0.49
CA THR A 178 4.38 -21.32 0.26
C THR A 178 2.91 -21.29 0.67
N PRO A 179 2.57 -20.83 1.87
CA PRO A 179 1.17 -20.66 2.28
C PRO A 179 0.49 -19.55 1.48
N PHE A 180 -0.81 -19.68 1.27
CA PHE A 180 -1.61 -18.61 0.68
C PHE A 180 -1.57 -17.35 1.52
N GLN A 181 -1.34 -16.20 0.89
CA GLN A 181 -1.45 -14.91 1.52
C GLN A 181 -2.76 -14.24 1.12
N PHE A 182 -3.59 -13.94 2.10
CA PHE A 182 -4.82 -13.21 1.88
C PHE A 182 -4.54 -11.84 1.27
N ALA A 183 -5.26 -11.48 0.23
CA ALA A 183 -5.20 -10.17 -0.38
C ALA A 183 -6.59 -9.52 -0.39
N GLN A 184 -6.63 -8.25 0.04
CA GLN A 184 -7.81 -7.41 -0.10
C GLN A 184 -7.76 -6.73 -1.48
N TRP A 185 -8.90 -6.73 -2.18
CA TRP A 185 -9.06 -5.98 -3.43
C TRP A 185 -9.80 -4.68 -3.20
N LYS A 186 -9.26 -3.57 -3.71
CA LYS A 186 -9.84 -2.23 -3.63
C LYS A 186 -9.69 -1.54 -4.98
N LYS A 187 -10.72 -0.80 -5.41
CA LYS A 187 -10.62 0.10 -6.57
C LYS A 187 -10.06 1.44 -6.10
N ALA A 188 -9.11 2.01 -6.86
CA ALA A 188 -8.55 3.32 -6.62
C ALA A 188 -8.31 4.04 -7.94
N LYS A 189 -8.33 5.38 -7.91
CA LYS A 189 -8.03 6.23 -9.06
C LYS A 189 -6.78 7.02 -8.74
N PRO A 190 -5.73 6.95 -9.59
CA PRO A 190 -4.53 7.75 -9.39
C PRO A 190 -4.84 9.24 -9.47
N ASN A 191 -4.27 9.99 -8.55
CA ASN A 191 -4.32 11.44 -8.56
C ASN A 191 -3.45 12.00 -9.70
N ILE A 192 -3.50 13.34 -9.90
CA ILE A 192 -2.70 14.04 -10.90
C ILE A 192 -1.19 13.85 -10.74
N ASP A 193 -0.75 13.54 -9.53
CA ASP A 193 0.61 13.21 -9.14
C ASP A 193 0.99 11.74 -9.36
N TYR A 194 0.18 11.00 -10.11
CA TYR A 194 0.33 9.56 -10.45
C TYR A 194 0.46 8.62 -9.24
N HIS A 195 -0.14 8.98 -8.10
CA HIS A 195 -0.20 8.12 -6.93
C HIS A 195 -1.63 7.66 -6.64
N VAL A 196 -1.73 6.43 -6.13
CA VAL A 196 -2.95 5.90 -5.50
C VAL A 196 -2.75 5.89 -3.99
N GLU A 197 -3.81 6.19 -3.26
CA GLU A 197 -3.78 6.18 -1.79
C GLU A 197 -4.30 4.84 -1.26
N PHE A 198 -3.60 4.29 -0.26
CA PHE A 198 -4.08 3.21 0.58
C PHE A 198 -3.61 3.38 2.03
N ASP A 199 -4.52 3.35 2.99
CA ASP A 199 -4.26 3.54 4.44
C ASP A 199 -3.47 4.83 4.77
N GLY A 200 -3.67 5.90 3.96
CA GLY A 200 -2.98 7.18 4.14
C GLY A 200 -1.55 7.21 3.61
N HIS A 201 -1.07 6.16 2.94
CA HIS A 201 0.21 6.15 2.22
C HIS A 201 -0.04 6.20 0.70
N TYR A 202 0.88 6.83 -0.04
CA TYR A 202 0.75 7.09 -1.47
C TYR A 202 1.73 6.23 -2.27
N TYR A 203 1.21 5.48 -3.26
CA TYR A 203 1.98 4.56 -4.10
C TYR A 203 1.92 4.97 -5.56
N SER A 204 3.07 5.14 -6.20
CA SER A 204 3.11 5.59 -7.59
C SER A 204 2.69 4.49 -8.57
N VAL A 205 2.05 4.91 -9.65
CA VAL A 205 1.73 4.09 -10.81
C VAL A 205 2.21 4.81 -12.07
N PRO A 206 2.39 4.15 -13.23
CA PRO A 206 2.76 4.82 -14.47
C PRO A 206 1.87 6.04 -14.73
N HIS A 207 2.48 7.20 -14.97
CA HIS A 207 1.77 8.48 -15.12
C HIS A 207 0.71 8.47 -16.25
N ALA A 208 0.88 7.61 -17.25
CA ALA A 208 -0.11 7.42 -18.32
C ALA A 208 -1.46 6.87 -17.83
N LEU A 209 -1.53 6.34 -16.60
CA LEU A 209 -2.73 5.77 -15.99
C LEU A 209 -3.48 6.77 -15.10
N VAL A 210 -3.02 8.02 -15.02
CA VAL A 210 -3.70 9.08 -14.28
C VAL A 210 -5.13 9.24 -14.78
N GLY A 211 -6.06 9.24 -13.84
CA GLY A 211 -7.49 9.36 -14.15
C GLY A 211 -8.22 8.05 -14.46
N GLN A 212 -7.50 6.95 -14.70
CA GLN A 212 -8.11 5.61 -14.90
C GLN A 212 -8.41 4.94 -13.55
N VAL A 213 -9.42 4.09 -13.51
CA VAL A 213 -9.70 3.27 -12.32
C VAL A 213 -8.81 2.04 -12.35
N LEU A 214 -8.01 1.88 -11.30
CA LEU A 214 -7.13 0.73 -11.08
C LEU A 214 -7.70 -0.18 -9.99
N GLU A 215 -7.33 -1.45 -10.03
CA GLU A 215 -7.57 -2.40 -8.97
C GLU A 215 -6.29 -2.59 -8.15
N LEU A 216 -6.39 -2.43 -6.85
CA LEU A 216 -5.31 -2.65 -5.89
C LEU A 216 -5.49 -4.02 -5.26
N ARG A 217 -4.47 -4.87 -5.35
CA ARG A 217 -4.36 -6.12 -4.59
C ARG A 217 -3.43 -5.87 -3.40
N VAL A 218 -3.99 -5.86 -2.21
CA VAL A 218 -3.27 -5.49 -0.98
C VAL A 218 -3.06 -6.73 -0.12
N THR A 219 -1.81 -7.07 0.12
CA THR A 219 -1.39 -8.10 1.08
C THR A 219 -0.86 -7.45 2.36
N PRO A 220 -0.51 -8.19 3.41
CA PRO A 220 0.19 -7.63 4.57
C PRO A 220 1.54 -6.98 4.25
N SER A 221 2.23 -7.44 3.20
CA SER A 221 3.60 -7.00 2.87
C SER A 221 3.71 -6.21 1.57
N SER A 222 2.72 -6.26 0.67
CA SER A 222 2.80 -5.64 -0.65
C SER A 222 1.51 -5.02 -1.12
N ILE A 223 1.62 -4.06 -2.03
CA ILE A 223 0.53 -3.48 -2.81
C ILE A 223 0.86 -3.67 -4.29
N GLU A 224 -0.01 -4.36 -5.00
CA GLU A 224 0.06 -4.55 -6.44
C GLU A 224 -1.07 -3.76 -7.11
N CYS A 225 -0.74 -3.01 -8.16
CA CYS A 225 -1.71 -2.22 -8.93
C CYS A 225 -1.97 -2.88 -10.28
N PHE A 226 -3.24 -3.00 -10.66
CA PHE A 226 -3.67 -3.62 -11.92
C PHE A 226 -4.52 -2.65 -12.73
N ALA A 227 -4.26 -2.59 -14.04
CA ALA A 227 -5.06 -1.90 -15.03
C ALA A 227 -5.56 -2.92 -16.05
N GLY A 228 -6.89 -3.06 -16.19
CA GLY A 228 -7.49 -4.02 -17.13
C GLY A 228 -6.98 -5.47 -16.92
N GLY A 229 -6.82 -5.91 -15.67
CA GLY A 229 -6.31 -7.25 -15.32
C GLY A 229 -4.79 -7.42 -15.44
N ARG A 230 -4.06 -6.44 -15.99
CA ARG A 230 -2.60 -6.47 -16.11
C ARG A 230 -1.95 -5.74 -14.94
N ARG A 231 -0.96 -6.36 -14.28
CA ARG A 231 -0.18 -5.72 -13.22
C ARG A 231 0.72 -4.64 -13.77
N VAL A 232 0.58 -3.41 -13.26
CA VAL A 232 1.29 -2.21 -13.73
C VAL A 232 2.26 -1.64 -12.70
N ALA A 233 2.10 -1.97 -11.42
CA ALA A 233 3.03 -1.56 -10.37
C ALA A 233 3.01 -2.54 -9.20
N VAL A 234 4.13 -2.63 -8.47
CA VAL A 234 4.29 -3.38 -7.21
C VAL A 234 5.09 -2.53 -6.24
N HIS A 235 4.61 -2.44 -5.00
CA HIS A 235 5.30 -1.74 -3.92
C HIS A 235 5.31 -2.59 -2.65
N ALA A 236 6.35 -2.45 -1.84
CA ALA A 236 6.29 -2.89 -0.45
C ALA A 236 5.24 -2.06 0.29
N ARG A 237 4.39 -2.72 1.08
CA ARG A 237 3.38 -2.01 1.88
C ARG A 237 4.06 -1.20 2.97
N SER A 238 3.65 0.05 3.11
CA SER A 238 4.09 0.97 4.15
C SER A 238 2.90 1.44 4.99
N HIS A 239 3.11 1.59 6.29
CA HIS A 239 2.11 2.13 7.23
C HIS A 239 2.37 3.58 7.62
N ARG A 240 3.34 4.25 6.97
CA ARG A 240 3.65 5.67 7.22
C ARG A 240 2.63 6.54 6.53
N ARG A 241 1.71 7.11 7.29
CA ARG A 241 0.71 8.06 6.76
C ARG A 241 1.35 9.33 6.23
N GLY A 242 0.83 9.84 5.11
CA GLY A 242 1.34 11.04 4.44
C GLY A 242 2.64 10.87 3.67
N ALA A 243 3.24 9.67 3.68
CA ALA A 243 4.47 9.40 2.95
C ALA A 243 4.20 8.79 1.57
N PHE A 244 5.21 8.85 0.70
CA PHE A 244 5.14 8.44 -0.70
C PHE A 244 6.14 7.32 -0.99
N SER A 245 5.70 6.29 -1.71
CA SER A 245 6.53 5.27 -2.34
C SER A 245 6.49 5.49 -3.85
N THR A 246 7.55 6.10 -4.39
CA THR A 246 7.59 6.53 -5.79
C THR A 246 8.68 5.78 -6.55
N LEU A 247 8.31 5.09 -7.63
CA LEU A 247 9.23 4.50 -8.59
C LEU A 247 9.55 5.53 -9.69
N THR A 248 10.82 5.68 -10.02
CA THR A 248 11.29 6.68 -11.01
C THR A 248 10.71 6.43 -12.40
N GLU A 249 10.51 5.17 -12.77
CA GLU A 249 9.92 4.73 -14.04
C GLU A 249 8.45 5.14 -14.22
N HIS A 250 7.74 5.41 -13.12
CA HIS A 250 6.36 5.86 -13.15
C HIS A 250 6.20 7.34 -13.46
N MET A 251 7.30 8.10 -13.32
CA MET A 251 7.30 9.56 -13.51
C MET A 251 7.26 9.94 -14.98
N PRO A 252 6.57 11.04 -15.37
CA PRO A 252 6.75 11.63 -16.69
C PRO A 252 8.21 12.07 -16.88
N ALA A 253 8.68 12.06 -18.13
CA ALA A 253 10.06 12.42 -18.46
C ALA A 253 10.50 13.80 -17.94
N SER A 254 9.56 14.76 -17.87
CA SER A 254 9.78 16.07 -17.26
C SER A 254 10.10 15.98 -15.75
N HIS A 255 9.40 15.14 -15.00
CA HIS A 255 9.65 14.94 -13.57
C HIS A 255 10.93 14.15 -13.31
N GLN A 256 11.25 13.15 -14.16
CA GLN A 256 12.52 12.42 -14.07
C GLN A 256 13.71 13.36 -14.27
N ALA A 257 13.64 14.26 -15.25
CA ALA A 257 14.65 15.28 -15.49
C ALA A 257 14.82 16.21 -14.27
N HIS A 258 13.73 16.63 -13.62
CA HIS A 258 13.79 17.44 -12.41
C HIS A 258 14.48 16.70 -11.23
N ARG A 259 14.24 15.40 -11.08
CA ARG A 259 14.83 14.61 -10.00
C ARG A 259 16.34 14.32 -10.18
N GLN A 260 16.82 14.34 -11.42
CA GLN A 260 18.26 14.23 -11.73
C GLN A 260 19.04 15.48 -11.31
N TRP A 261 18.38 16.63 -11.14
CA TRP A 261 18.94 17.90 -10.78
C TRP A 261 18.68 18.22 -9.30
N SER A 262 19.71 18.13 -8.48
CA SER A 262 19.71 18.72 -7.14
C SER A 262 20.20 20.18 -7.19
N PRO A 263 19.87 21.04 -6.20
CA PRO A 263 20.42 22.39 -6.13
C PRO A 263 21.93 22.42 -6.26
N SER A 264 22.62 21.49 -5.58
CA SER A 264 24.09 21.36 -5.63
C SER A 264 24.63 21.01 -7.03
N LYS A 265 23.94 20.14 -7.77
CA LYS A 265 24.34 19.81 -9.15
C LYS A 265 24.13 20.97 -10.12
N LEU A 266 23.06 21.76 -9.93
CA LEU A 266 22.80 22.95 -10.75
C LEU A 266 23.84 24.03 -10.47
N ILE A 267 24.19 24.27 -9.22
CA ILE A 267 25.26 25.22 -8.84
C ILE A 267 26.61 24.74 -9.40
N ALA A 268 26.95 23.46 -9.21
CA ALA A 268 28.19 22.89 -9.78
C ALA A 268 28.24 23.02 -11.31
N TRP A 269 27.11 22.82 -12.01
CA TRP A 269 27.02 23.10 -13.44
C TRP A 269 27.27 24.59 -13.73
N GLY A 270 26.66 25.50 -12.97
CA GLY A 270 26.91 26.95 -13.09
C GLY A 270 28.39 27.30 -12.99
N ALA A 271 29.09 26.68 -12.03
CA ALA A 271 30.55 26.85 -11.84
C ALA A 271 31.37 26.36 -13.07
N THR A 272 30.93 25.32 -13.77
CA THR A 272 31.62 24.87 -15.02
C THR A 272 31.50 25.88 -16.17
N VAL A 273 30.50 26.76 -16.14
CA VAL A 273 30.32 27.83 -17.13
C VAL A 273 31.11 29.06 -16.75
N GLY A 274 31.04 29.48 -15.47
CA GLY A 274 31.79 30.58 -14.93
C GLY A 274 31.24 31.09 -13.59
N PRO A 275 31.99 31.91 -12.83
CA PRO A 275 31.64 32.32 -11.49
C PRO A 275 30.36 33.18 -11.40
N HIS A 276 30.10 34.00 -12.42
CA HIS A 276 28.87 34.80 -12.44
C HIS A 276 27.64 33.97 -12.80
N THR A 277 27.81 32.94 -13.63
CA THR A 277 26.73 31.98 -13.94
C THR A 277 26.41 31.12 -12.71
N GLU A 278 27.42 30.68 -11.93
CA GLU A 278 27.24 30.00 -10.64
C GLU A 278 26.38 30.86 -9.68
N ARG A 279 26.77 32.14 -9.47
CA ARG A 279 26.06 33.08 -8.62
C ARG A 279 24.62 33.30 -9.09
N LEU A 280 24.42 33.33 -10.38
CA LEU A 280 23.11 33.49 -10.99
C LEU A 280 22.20 32.28 -10.76
N VAL A 281 22.76 31.07 -10.90
CA VAL A 281 22.06 29.81 -10.59
C VAL A 281 21.67 29.76 -9.11
N ALA A 282 22.61 30.08 -8.20
CA ALA A 282 22.33 30.16 -6.77
C ALA A 282 21.18 31.14 -6.47
N PHE A 283 21.22 32.35 -7.04
CA PHE A 283 20.16 33.35 -6.90
C PHE A 283 18.79 32.83 -7.38
N GLN A 284 18.69 32.09 -8.50
CA GLN A 284 17.43 31.53 -8.98
C GLN A 284 16.85 30.51 -8.01
N LEU A 285 17.70 29.73 -7.33
CA LEU A 285 17.30 28.70 -6.36
C LEU A 285 16.90 29.29 -5.01
N GLU A 286 17.62 30.29 -4.51
CA GLU A 286 17.38 30.92 -3.21
C GLU A 286 16.17 31.86 -3.20
N ARG A 287 15.85 32.46 -4.36
CA ARG A 287 14.75 33.42 -4.48
C ARG A 287 13.37 32.80 -4.24
N MET A 288 13.21 31.50 -4.41
CA MET A 288 11.94 30.81 -4.30
C MET A 288 11.80 30.13 -2.93
N PRO A 289 10.59 30.06 -2.33
CA PRO A 289 10.37 29.37 -1.06
C PRO A 289 10.80 27.91 -1.11
N HIS A 290 10.68 27.27 -2.28
CA HIS A 290 11.15 25.91 -2.55
C HIS A 290 12.14 25.92 -3.69
N PRO A 291 13.37 25.37 -3.54
CA PRO A 291 14.38 25.33 -4.58
C PRO A 291 13.90 24.76 -5.92
N GLU A 292 12.99 23.80 -5.87
CA GLU A 292 12.39 23.17 -7.05
C GLU A 292 11.68 24.13 -8.00
N GLN A 293 11.13 25.23 -7.47
CA GLN A 293 10.51 26.28 -8.27
C GLN A 293 11.54 27.05 -9.10
N GLY A 294 12.78 27.11 -8.63
CA GLY A 294 13.92 27.69 -9.34
C GLY A 294 14.45 26.82 -10.50
N TYR A 295 14.16 25.51 -10.48
CA TYR A 295 14.73 24.56 -11.47
C TYR A 295 14.38 24.91 -12.90
N ARG A 296 13.16 25.40 -13.18
CA ARG A 296 12.76 25.82 -14.54
C ARG A 296 13.63 26.95 -15.08
N ALA A 297 13.98 27.91 -14.21
CA ALA A 297 14.86 29.01 -14.60
C ALA A 297 16.28 28.48 -14.87
N CYS A 298 16.82 27.61 -14.02
CA CYS A 298 18.14 27.01 -14.18
C CYS A 298 18.23 26.13 -15.44
N LEU A 299 17.21 25.32 -15.73
CA LEU A 299 17.14 24.54 -16.98
C LEU A 299 17.05 25.46 -18.22
N GLY A 300 16.36 26.61 -18.07
CA GLY A 300 16.36 27.68 -19.07
C GLY A 300 17.76 28.23 -19.34
N LEU A 301 18.56 28.48 -18.31
CA LEU A 301 19.95 28.92 -18.41
C LEU A 301 20.82 27.88 -19.14
N MET A 302 20.63 26.59 -18.83
CA MET A 302 21.34 25.50 -19.54
C MET A 302 20.98 25.47 -21.03
N ARG A 303 19.74 25.75 -21.38
CA ARG A 303 19.31 25.87 -22.79
C ARG A 303 20.00 27.05 -23.47
N LEU A 304 20.09 28.21 -22.78
CA LEU A 304 20.79 29.37 -23.32
C LEU A 304 22.29 29.08 -23.50
N ALA A 305 22.93 28.36 -22.56
CA ALA A 305 24.31 27.91 -22.70
C ALA A 305 24.53 27.06 -23.97
N ARG A 306 23.60 26.11 -24.23
CA ARG A 306 23.66 25.28 -25.45
C ARG A 306 23.44 26.08 -26.73
N GLN A 307 22.59 27.10 -26.68
CA GLN A 307 22.22 27.91 -27.83
C GLN A 307 23.26 28.97 -28.21
N TYR A 308 23.82 29.65 -27.20
CA TYR A 308 24.71 30.80 -27.39
C TYR A 308 26.17 30.51 -27.03
N GLY A 309 26.46 29.38 -26.38
CA GLY A 309 27.77 29.03 -25.86
C GLY A 309 28.04 29.53 -24.45
N ASN A 310 28.90 28.82 -23.70
CA ASN A 310 29.21 29.10 -22.30
C ASN A 310 29.85 30.51 -22.12
N ALA A 311 30.75 30.90 -23.00
CA ALA A 311 31.44 32.20 -22.93
C ALA A 311 30.47 33.38 -23.00
N ARG A 312 29.47 33.30 -23.91
CA ARG A 312 28.43 34.33 -24.03
C ARG A 312 27.49 34.35 -22.85
N LEU A 313 27.13 33.17 -22.33
CA LEU A 313 26.27 33.09 -21.13
C LEU A 313 26.98 33.71 -19.93
N GLU A 314 28.29 33.45 -19.73
CA GLU A 314 29.05 34.04 -18.66
C GLU A 314 29.20 35.56 -18.80
N ALA A 315 29.41 36.07 -20.02
CA ALA A 315 29.47 37.52 -20.27
C ALA A 315 28.11 38.20 -19.96
N ALA A 316 26.98 37.55 -20.33
CA ALA A 316 25.65 38.03 -20.00
C ALA A 316 25.39 37.95 -18.49
N ALA A 317 25.86 36.90 -17.81
CA ALA A 317 25.77 36.71 -16.37
C ALA A 317 26.55 37.79 -15.61
N THR A 318 27.80 38.09 -16.05
CA THR A 318 28.63 39.17 -15.51
C THR A 318 27.86 40.49 -15.55
N ARG A 319 27.28 40.83 -16.71
CA ARG A 319 26.49 42.06 -16.88
C ARG A 319 25.24 42.03 -16.00
N ALA A 320 24.51 40.91 -15.94
CA ALA A 320 23.30 40.79 -15.15
C ALA A 320 23.57 40.95 -13.63
N VAL A 321 24.68 40.41 -13.15
CA VAL A 321 25.15 40.58 -11.75
C VAL A 321 25.51 42.03 -11.47
N ALA A 322 26.27 42.68 -12.37
CA ALA A 322 26.69 44.10 -12.23
C ALA A 322 25.48 45.06 -12.21
N LEU A 323 24.41 44.74 -12.95
CA LEU A 323 23.19 45.58 -13.04
C LEU A 323 22.08 45.16 -12.07
N GLY A 324 22.28 44.12 -11.23
CA GLY A 324 21.22 43.58 -10.37
C GLY A 324 20.06 42.92 -11.13
N ALA A 325 20.22 42.67 -12.45
CA ALA A 325 19.17 42.18 -13.34
C ALA A 325 19.22 40.65 -13.52
N MET A 326 19.31 39.89 -12.40
CA MET A 326 19.61 38.47 -12.36
C MET A 326 18.43 37.54 -12.72
N ARG A 327 17.32 38.06 -13.24
CA ARG A 327 16.18 37.20 -13.65
C ARG A 327 16.45 36.55 -15.02
N TYR A 328 15.99 35.29 -15.18
CA TYR A 328 16.10 34.55 -16.44
C TYR A 328 15.69 35.35 -17.70
N LYS A 329 14.56 36.07 -17.62
CA LYS A 329 14.04 36.88 -18.75
C LYS A 329 15.06 37.95 -19.20
N ASN A 330 15.77 38.56 -18.26
CA ASN A 330 16.76 39.60 -18.55
C ASN A 330 17.98 39.02 -19.29
N LEU A 331 18.47 37.85 -18.85
CA LEU A 331 19.57 37.17 -19.54
C LEU A 331 19.19 36.73 -20.94
N ALA A 332 18.01 36.13 -21.10
CA ALA A 332 17.52 35.74 -22.41
C ALA A 332 17.43 36.95 -23.36
N SER A 333 17.00 38.11 -22.84
CA SER A 333 16.98 39.38 -23.59
C SER A 333 18.37 39.87 -23.94
N MET A 334 19.30 39.89 -22.97
CA MET A 334 20.70 40.33 -23.20
C MET A 334 21.39 39.50 -24.28
N LEU A 335 21.24 38.16 -24.23
CA LEU A 335 21.80 37.28 -25.24
C LEU A 335 21.17 37.44 -26.62
N LYS A 336 19.86 37.64 -26.65
CA LYS A 336 19.11 37.86 -27.90
C LYS A 336 19.49 39.18 -28.59
N THR A 337 19.68 40.25 -27.83
CA THR A 337 20.03 41.60 -28.34
C THR A 337 21.53 41.81 -28.52
N GLY A 338 22.39 40.84 -28.07
CA GLY A 338 23.85 40.98 -28.18
C GLY A 338 24.45 41.92 -27.16
N LEU A 339 23.72 42.32 -26.12
CA LEU A 339 24.22 43.17 -25.02
C LEU A 339 25.36 42.52 -24.20
N ASP A 340 25.48 41.21 -24.26
CA ASP A 340 26.63 40.44 -23.69
C ASP A 340 27.96 40.82 -24.29
N ARG A 341 27.98 41.37 -25.51
CA ARG A 341 29.17 41.78 -26.25
C ARG A 341 29.52 43.28 -26.11
N ALA A 342 28.61 44.06 -25.54
CA ALA A 342 28.84 45.49 -25.34
C ALA A 342 29.65 45.73 -24.05
N PRO A 343 30.51 46.75 -23.98
CA PRO A 343 31.23 47.12 -22.76
C PRO A 343 30.21 47.38 -21.61
N LEU A 344 30.58 47.00 -20.37
CA LEU A 344 29.79 47.32 -19.20
C LEU A 344 29.63 48.86 -19.10
N PRO A 345 28.43 49.39 -18.78
CA PRO A 345 28.32 50.81 -18.48
C PRO A 345 29.29 51.14 -17.35
N ALA A 346 30.08 52.23 -17.50
CA ALA A 346 30.89 52.76 -16.42
C ALA A 346 29.96 52.95 -15.23
N SER A 347 30.40 52.55 -13.99
CA SER A 347 29.60 52.65 -12.79
C SER A 347 28.96 54.06 -12.76
N ALA A 348 27.58 54.07 -12.73
CA ALA A 348 26.88 55.32 -12.59
C ALA A 348 27.48 56.03 -11.34
N PRO A 349 27.73 57.36 -11.40
CA PRO A 349 28.17 58.08 -10.25
C PRO A 349 27.19 57.79 -9.11
N GLN A 350 27.71 57.40 -7.95
CA GLN A 350 26.86 57.28 -6.75
C GLN A 350 25.98 58.54 -6.70
N GLN A 351 24.70 58.38 -6.72
CA GLN A 351 23.77 59.50 -6.55
C GLN A 351 24.15 60.11 -5.20
N ALA A 352 24.71 61.31 -5.26
CA ALA A 352 25.04 62.06 -4.04
C ALA A 352 23.79 62.09 -3.18
N GLU A 353 23.92 61.66 -1.91
CA GLU A 353 22.83 61.85 -0.94
C GLU A 353 22.38 63.32 -1.05
N LEU A 354 21.18 63.56 -1.52
CA LEU A 354 20.56 64.85 -1.43
C LEU A 354 20.46 65.19 0.06
N ALA A 355 21.34 66.04 0.53
CA ALA A 355 21.20 66.59 1.85
C ALA A 355 19.88 67.38 1.87
N LEU A 356 18.84 66.72 2.28
CA LEU A 356 17.57 67.36 2.56
C LEU A 356 17.80 68.27 3.77
N PRO A 357 17.54 69.60 3.67
CA PRO A 357 17.66 70.49 4.80
C PRO A 357 16.69 70.04 5.92
N ASP A 358 17.22 69.88 7.14
CA ASP A 358 16.48 69.43 8.32
C ASP A 358 15.24 70.29 8.66
N ALA A 359 15.05 71.42 8.01
CA ALA A 359 13.91 72.23 8.13
C ALA A 359 13.35 72.69 6.77
N HIS A 360 12.27 72.11 6.34
CA HIS A 360 11.51 72.54 5.16
C HIS A 360 10.12 73.02 5.59
N ALA A 361 9.67 74.14 5.07
CA ALA A 361 8.40 74.78 5.42
C ALA A 361 7.15 73.89 5.22
N ASN A 362 7.30 72.76 4.47
CA ASN A 362 6.27 71.78 4.24
C ASN A 362 6.35 70.54 5.15
N LEU A 363 7.35 70.42 6.06
CA LEU A 363 7.40 69.39 7.08
C LEU A 363 6.47 69.86 8.25
N ARG A 364 5.29 69.22 8.29
CA ARG A 364 4.36 69.38 9.40
C ARG A 364 4.90 68.63 10.60
N GLY A 365 5.51 69.37 11.57
CA GLY A 365 6.04 68.75 12.78
C GLY A 365 4.91 68.27 13.72
N ALA A 366 5.32 67.61 14.82
CA ALA A 366 4.44 66.95 15.78
C ALA A 366 3.40 67.93 16.41
N HIS A 367 3.61 69.24 16.35
CA HIS A 367 2.70 70.28 16.86
C HIS A 367 1.50 70.63 15.95
N TYR A 368 1.39 69.96 14.78
CA TYR A 368 0.29 70.22 13.84
C TYR A 368 -0.96 69.34 14.12
N TYR A 369 -0.83 68.35 14.93
CA TYR A 369 -1.93 67.42 15.26
C TYR A 369 -2.33 67.64 16.75
N HIS A 370 -3.03 68.72 17.04
CA HIS A 370 -3.79 68.92 18.27
C HIS A 370 -5.24 69.11 17.95
#